data_372b2c8b100e67a8eb951081f10bc384
#
_entry.id   372b2c8b100e67a8eb951081f10bc384
#
_cell.length_a   1.000
_cell.length_b   1.000
_cell.length_c   1.000
_cell.angle_alpha   90.00
_cell.angle_beta   90.00
_cell.angle_gamma   90.00
#
_symmetry.space_group_name_H-M   'P 1'
#
loop_
_entity.id
_entity.type
_entity.pdbx_description
1 polymer ?
#
loop_
_entity_poly.entity_id
_entity_poly.type
_entity_poly.pdbx_seq_one_letter_code
_entity_poly.pdbx_strand_id
1 'polypeptide(L)'
;MQKNNKSPEEIYKGNQAKSKLFKRISPIVFWGCLALAVLFLFLAIKNSLGNVAEICDMLDAKKFTGEQLQANYNYLTGKYGEWVIGNGSLGFTITFVNIGHAVFSGFMFVASFLAVLFLVVAYVLGKWLLPSMAEQILQDNEDMVNLTILEDHDKVE
;
A
#
# COMPACT_ATOMS: atom_id res chain seq x y z
N MET A 1 -13.05 -12.17 -36.62
CA MET A 1 -13.44 -12.11 -35.21
C MET A 1 -14.29 -13.30 -34.88
N GLN A 2 -13.74 -14.33 -34.23
CA GLN A 2 -14.54 -15.49 -33.79
C GLN A 2 -15.37 -15.02 -32.56
N LYS A 3 -16.68 -14.93 -32.72
CA LYS A 3 -17.61 -14.83 -31.58
C LYS A 3 -17.47 -16.13 -30.78
N ASN A 4 -16.93 -16.02 -29.57
CA ASN A 4 -16.88 -17.11 -28.60
C ASN A 4 -18.32 -17.44 -28.17
N ASN A 5 -18.99 -18.29 -28.89
CA ASN A 5 -20.34 -18.80 -28.57
C ASN A 5 -20.20 -19.81 -27.41
N LYS A 6 -19.99 -19.32 -26.19
CA LYS A 6 -20.14 -20.17 -25.01
C LYS A 6 -21.61 -20.41 -24.74
N SER A 7 -21.94 -21.63 -24.35
CA SER A 7 -23.31 -21.95 -23.97
C SER A 7 -23.69 -21.19 -22.68
N PRO A 8 -24.99 -20.88 -22.47
CA PRO A 8 -25.43 -20.22 -21.23
C PRO A 8 -24.96 -20.94 -19.96
N GLU A 9 -24.93 -22.28 -20.02
CA GLU A 9 -24.46 -23.10 -18.89
C GLU A 9 -22.95 -22.94 -18.60
N GLU A 10 -22.13 -22.81 -19.66
CA GLU A 10 -20.70 -22.56 -19.51
C GLU A 10 -20.42 -21.16 -18.94
N ILE A 11 -21.23 -20.17 -19.33
CA ILE A 11 -21.15 -18.81 -18.80
C ILE A 11 -21.52 -18.81 -17.30
N TYR A 12 -22.60 -19.48 -16.93
CA TYR A 12 -23.06 -19.62 -15.55
C TYR A 12 -22.00 -20.27 -14.66
N LYS A 13 -21.45 -21.42 -15.06
CA LYS A 13 -20.38 -22.11 -14.32
C LYS A 13 -19.12 -21.25 -14.19
N GLY A 14 -18.75 -20.54 -15.27
CA GLY A 14 -17.62 -19.63 -15.27
C GLY A 14 -17.78 -18.47 -14.30
N ASN A 15 -18.95 -17.86 -14.25
CA ASN A 15 -19.28 -16.75 -13.37
C ASN A 15 -19.34 -17.20 -11.89
N GLN A 16 -19.92 -18.37 -11.63
CA GLN A 16 -19.92 -18.94 -10.29
C GLN A 16 -18.51 -19.23 -9.77
N ALA A 17 -17.62 -19.74 -10.64
CA ALA A 17 -16.22 -19.94 -10.28
C ALA A 17 -15.49 -18.63 -9.98
N LYS A 18 -15.72 -17.57 -10.76
CA LYS A 18 -15.16 -16.22 -10.52
C LYS A 18 -15.63 -15.62 -9.20
N SER A 19 -16.94 -15.68 -8.93
CA SER A 19 -17.50 -15.19 -7.68
C SER A 19 -16.88 -15.90 -6.47
N LYS A 20 -16.78 -17.25 -6.51
CA LYS A 20 -16.10 -18.02 -5.45
C LYS A 20 -14.64 -17.62 -5.30
N LEU A 21 -13.94 -17.37 -6.41
CA LEU A 21 -12.54 -16.92 -6.38
C LEU A 21 -12.41 -15.56 -5.69
N PHE A 22 -13.23 -14.58 -6.04
CA PHE A 22 -13.21 -13.25 -5.43
C PHE A 22 -13.52 -13.29 -3.94
N LYS A 23 -14.52 -14.06 -3.52
CA LYS A 23 -14.82 -14.27 -2.09
C LYS A 23 -13.65 -14.90 -1.33
N ARG A 24 -12.89 -15.79 -1.97
CA ARG A 24 -11.73 -16.45 -1.36
C ARG A 24 -10.50 -15.53 -1.29
N ILE A 25 -10.27 -14.72 -2.32
CA ILE A 25 -9.09 -13.82 -2.40
C ILE A 25 -9.29 -12.57 -1.52
N SER A 26 -10.51 -12.07 -1.41
CA SER A 26 -10.85 -10.87 -0.65
C SER A 26 -10.23 -10.83 0.77
N PRO A 27 -10.40 -11.83 1.64
CA PRO A 27 -9.79 -11.81 2.96
C PRO A 27 -8.26 -11.92 2.92
N ILE A 28 -7.69 -12.61 1.93
CA ILE A 28 -6.24 -12.73 1.76
C ILE A 28 -5.65 -11.36 1.41
N VAL A 29 -6.26 -10.63 0.47
CA VAL A 29 -5.85 -9.27 0.11
C VAL A 29 -5.98 -8.33 1.30
N PHE A 30 -7.10 -8.39 2.02
CA PHE A 30 -7.33 -7.54 3.18
C PHE A 30 -6.25 -7.75 4.26
N TRP A 31 -6.07 -8.96 4.73
CA TRP A 31 -5.11 -9.26 5.79
C TRP A 31 -3.65 -9.11 5.35
N GLY A 32 -3.32 -9.46 4.10
CA GLY A 32 -1.99 -9.27 3.54
C GLY A 32 -1.59 -7.80 3.47
N CYS A 33 -2.46 -6.94 2.94
CA CYS A 33 -2.21 -5.50 2.88
C CYS A 33 -2.20 -4.87 4.27
N LEU A 34 -3.05 -5.32 5.20
CA LEU A 34 -3.04 -4.84 6.58
C LEU A 34 -1.71 -5.18 7.28
N ALA A 35 -1.21 -6.40 7.11
CA ALA A 35 0.09 -6.80 7.67
C ALA A 35 1.24 -5.95 7.11
N LEU A 36 1.24 -5.66 5.80
CA LEU A 36 2.22 -4.77 5.19
C LEU A 36 2.11 -3.33 5.72
N ALA A 37 0.91 -2.81 5.91
CA ALA A 37 0.70 -1.49 6.50
C ALA A 37 1.29 -1.40 7.91
N VAL A 38 1.04 -2.40 8.76
CA VAL A 38 1.59 -2.48 10.13
C VAL A 38 3.12 -2.58 10.09
N LEU A 39 3.68 -3.38 9.18
CA LEU A 39 5.13 -3.51 9.00
C LEU A 39 5.78 -2.15 8.64
N PHE A 40 5.23 -1.43 7.67
CA PHE A 40 5.75 -0.12 7.27
C PHE A 40 5.61 0.91 8.38
N LEU A 41 4.50 0.91 9.13
CA LEU A 41 4.33 1.78 10.28
C LEU A 41 5.35 1.48 11.37
N PHE A 42 5.58 0.19 11.67
CA PHE A 42 6.59 -0.22 12.64
C PHE A 42 8.01 0.21 12.22
N LEU A 43 8.37 0.03 10.94
CA LEU A 43 9.66 0.46 10.41
C LEU A 43 9.82 1.98 10.47
N ALA A 44 8.77 2.75 10.18
CA ALA A 44 8.78 4.20 10.31
C ALA A 44 9.04 4.63 11.76
N ILE A 45 8.33 4.06 12.72
CA ILE A 45 8.49 4.38 14.15
C ILE A 45 9.87 3.97 14.66
N LYS A 46 10.31 2.74 14.38
CA LYS A 46 11.60 2.23 14.84
C LYS A 46 12.77 3.08 14.35
N ASN A 47 12.77 3.45 13.07
CA ASN A 47 13.87 4.22 12.51
C ASN A 47 13.85 5.68 12.93
N SER A 48 12.67 6.26 13.18
CA SER A 48 12.56 7.68 13.52
C SER A 48 13.00 8.03 14.94
N LEU A 49 12.66 7.20 15.93
CA LEU A 49 12.90 7.54 17.32
C LEU A 49 14.37 7.44 17.76
N GLY A 50 15.12 6.44 17.24
CA GLY A 50 16.52 6.25 17.62
C GLY A 50 17.50 7.08 16.79
N ASN A 51 17.33 7.04 15.47
CA ASN A 51 18.26 7.67 14.55
C ASN A 51 18.14 9.18 14.49
N VAL A 52 16.92 9.72 14.67
CA VAL A 52 16.67 11.16 14.67
C VAL A 52 17.39 11.85 15.82
N ALA A 53 17.30 11.32 17.03
CA ALA A 53 17.95 11.92 18.19
C ALA A 53 19.47 11.96 17.99
N GLU A 54 20.10 10.87 17.56
CA GLU A 54 21.55 10.81 17.32
C GLU A 54 21.99 11.84 16.27
N ILE A 55 21.27 11.96 15.16
CA ILE A 55 21.63 12.89 14.09
C ILE A 55 21.45 14.34 14.54
N CYS A 56 20.37 14.65 15.24
CA CYS A 56 20.16 15.98 15.76
C CYS A 56 21.24 16.36 16.77
N ASP A 57 21.63 15.44 17.65
CA ASP A 57 22.69 15.70 18.63
C ASP A 57 24.06 15.87 17.96
N MET A 58 24.39 15.09 16.96
CA MET A 58 25.69 15.13 16.27
C MET A 58 25.82 16.27 15.25
N LEU A 59 24.72 16.80 14.73
CA LEU A 59 24.72 17.90 13.75
C LEU A 59 24.19 19.22 14.32
N ASP A 60 24.18 19.35 15.63
CA ASP A 60 23.80 20.62 16.29
C ASP A 60 24.91 21.66 16.11
N ALA A 61 24.69 22.61 15.22
CA ALA A 61 25.62 23.69 14.92
C ALA A 61 25.94 24.61 16.13
N LYS A 62 25.18 24.51 17.23
CA LYS A 62 25.44 25.23 18.46
C LYS A 62 26.45 24.52 19.36
N LYS A 63 26.63 23.22 19.19
CA LYS A 63 27.49 22.36 20.02
C LYS A 63 28.88 22.15 19.43
N PHE A 64 28.99 22.15 18.10
CA PHE A 64 30.17 21.69 17.38
C PHE A 64 30.74 22.77 16.45
N THR A 65 32.07 22.75 16.24
CA THR A 65 32.76 23.55 15.22
C THR A 65 32.47 23.01 13.81
N GLY A 66 32.79 23.78 12.76
CA GLY A 66 32.56 23.36 11.39
C GLY A 66 33.32 22.08 11.02
N GLU A 67 34.55 21.88 11.51
CA GLU A 67 35.33 20.65 11.27
C GLU A 67 34.70 19.44 11.98
N GLN A 68 34.25 19.61 13.20
CA GLN A 68 33.55 18.56 13.96
C GLN A 68 32.21 18.19 13.32
N LEU A 69 31.47 19.18 12.85
CA LEU A 69 30.22 18.93 12.11
C LEU A 69 30.46 18.15 10.83
N GLN A 70 31.55 18.47 10.09
CA GLN A 70 31.91 17.71 8.89
C GLN A 70 32.30 16.28 9.22
N ALA A 71 33.06 16.05 10.29
CA ALA A 71 33.43 14.70 10.73
C ALA A 71 32.19 13.90 11.15
N ASN A 72 31.29 14.51 11.92
CA ASN A 72 30.02 13.92 12.35
C ASN A 72 29.13 13.59 11.14
N TYR A 73 29.05 14.50 10.17
CA TYR A 73 28.29 14.28 8.93
C TYR A 73 28.80 13.07 8.15
N ASN A 74 30.12 12.97 7.96
CA ASN A 74 30.74 11.85 7.26
C ASN A 74 30.48 10.52 8.00
N TYR A 75 30.56 10.52 9.33
CA TYR A 75 30.23 9.35 10.14
C TYR A 75 28.77 8.92 9.97
N LEU A 76 27.85 9.88 10.09
CA LEU A 76 26.41 9.61 9.94
C LEU A 76 26.06 9.14 8.53
N THR A 77 26.68 9.72 7.51
CA THR A 77 26.49 9.31 6.12
C THR A 77 26.98 7.87 5.90
N GLY A 78 28.11 7.49 6.49
CA GLY A 78 28.60 6.10 6.46
C GLY A 78 27.70 5.13 7.21
N LYS A 79 27.09 5.58 8.31
CA LYS A 79 26.23 4.75 9.16
C LYS A 79 24.82 4.58 8.61
N TYR A 80 24.23 5.63 8.08
CA TYR A 80 22.81 5.66 7.67
C TYR A 80 22.60 5.76 6.15
N GLY A 81 23.64 6.10 5.40
CA GLY A 81 23.60 6.35 3.97
C GLY A 81 23.24 7.80 3.61
N GLU A 82 23.73 8.26 2.49
CA GLU A 82 23.51 9.63 1.98
C GLU A 82 22.03 9.96 1.81
N TRP A 83 21.24 8.98 1.41
CA TRP A 83 19.81 9.15 1.19
C TRP A 83 19.05 9.50 2.49
N VAL A 84 19.48 8.95 3.62
CA VAL A 84 18.84 9.20 4.93
C VAL A 84 19.29 10.53 5.54
N ILE A 85 20.56 10.90 5.34
CA ILE A 85 21.14 12.12 5.93
C ILE A 85 20.86 13.38 5.12
N GLY A 86 20.34 13.23 3.92
CA GLY A 86 20.10 14.36 3.00
C GLY A 86 21.19 14.43 1.95
N ASN A 87 20.81 14.06 0.75
CA ASN A 87 21.70 13.93 -0.40
C ASN A 87 22.37 15.26 -0.73
N GLY A 88 23.64 15.38 -0.45
CA GLY A 88 24.51 16.34 -1.11
C GLY A 88 25.28 17.35 -0.30
N SER A 89 24.89 17.84 0.88
CA SER A 89 25.74 18.76 1.60
C SER A 89 25.46 18.87 3.10
N LEU A 90 26.55 19.04 3.86
CA LEU A 90 26.48 19.32 5.31
C LEU A 90 25.60 20.53 5.61
N GLY A 91 25.70 21.61 4.84
CA GLY A 91 24.92 22.83 5.05
C GLY A 91 23.41 22.58 4.87
N PHE A 92 23.03 21.81 3.88
CA PHE A 92 21.65 21.40 3.66
C PHE A 92 21.13 20.55 4.83
N THR A 93 21.90 19.55 5.24
CA THR A 93 21.53 18.66 6.37
C THR A 93 21.41 19.45 7.68
N ILE A 94 22.35 20.33 8.00
CA ILE A 94 22.27 21.18 9.20
C ILE A 94 21.04 22.08 9.15
N THR A 95 20.72 22.64 8.00
CA THR A 95 19.51 23.46 7.85
C THR A 95 18.26 22.64 8.17
N PHE A 96 18.16 21.42 7.65
CA PHE A 96 17.03 20.53 7.93
C PHE A 96 16.99 20.08 9.40
N VAL A 97 18.13 19.75 10.01
CA VAL A 97 18.19 19.40 11.43
C VAL A 97 17.74 20.56 12.30
N ASN A 98 18.17 21.80 11.98
CA ASN A 98 17.78 23.00 12.71
C ASN A 98 16.29 23.38 12.55
N ILE A 99 15.66 23.01 11.43
CA ILE A 99 14.20 23.18 11.20
C ILE A 99 13.39 22.07 11.89
N GLY A 100 14.02 21.23 12.68
CA GLY A 100 13.34 20.22 13.46
C GLY A 100 13.00 18.94 12.68
N HIS A 101 14.00 18.14 12.46
CA HIS A 101 13.84 16.76 11.98
C HIS A 101 13.39 16.58 10.52
N ALA A 102 13.44 17.62 9.70
CA ALA A 102 12.94 17.56 8.33
C ALA A 102 13.71 16.58 7.44
N VAL A 103 14.98 16.27 7.75
CA VAL A 103 15.78 15.27 7.01
C VAL A 103 15.15 13.87 7.10
N PHE A 104 14.58 13.53 8.26
CA PHE A 104 13.87 12.28 8.47
C PHE A 104 12.43 12.33 8.06
N SER A 105 11.86 13.53 7.94
CA SER A 105 10.46 13.66 7.51
C SER A 105 10.23 12.99 6.15
N GLY A 106 11.21 13.03 5.25
CA GLY A 106 11.14 12.34 3.97
C GLY A 106 11.01 10.82 4.11
N PHE A 107 11.86 10.19 4.91
CA PHE A 107 11.80 8.75 5.13
C PHE A 107 10.53 8.35 5.90
N MET A 108 10.20 9.06 6.96
CA MET A 108 8.96 8.86 7.71
C MET A 108 7.74 9.09 6.83
N PHE A 109 7.78 10.11 5.97
CA PHE A 109 6.70 10.41 5.03
C PHE A 109 6.49 9.25 4.06
N VAL A 110 7.55 8.73 3.43
CA VAL A 110 7.45 7.60 2.49
C VAL A 110 6.92 6.35 3.18
N ALA A 111 7.45 5.99 4.35
CA ALA A 111 7.00 4.81 5.07
C ALA A 111 5.55 4.97 5.57
N SER A 112 5.18 6.13 6.07
CA SER A 112 3.81 6.44 6.47
C SER A 112 2.86 6.47 5.29
N PHE A 113 3.28 7.03 4.15
CA PHE A 113 2.50 7.03 2.92
C PHE A 113 2.24 5.60 2.41
N LEU A 114 3.25 4.73 2.42
CA LEU A 114 3.08 3.33 2.06
C LEU A 114 2.14 2.60 3.02
N ALA A 115 2.25 2.87 4.33
CA ALA A 115 1.33 2.30 5.31
C ALA A 115 -0.13 2.71 5.02
N VAL A 116 -0.38 4.01 4.76
CA VAL A 116 -1.71 4.51 4.41
C VAL A 116 -2.19 3.91 3.08
N LEU A 117 -1.32 3.85 2.07
CA LEU A 117 -1.65 3.25 0.77
C LEU A 117 -2.10 1.79 0.93
N PHE A 118 -1.36 0.98 1.70
CA PHE A 118 -1.75 -0.41 1.95
C PHE A 118 -3.04 -0.53 2.75
N LEU A 119 -3.32 0.39 3.69
CA LEU A 119 -4.61 0.43 4.39
C LEU A 119 -5.77 0.74 3.43
N VAL A 120 -5.59 1.72 2.53
CA VAL A 120 -6.59 2.06 1.52
C VAL A 120 -6.82 0.88 0.57
N VAL A 121 -5.75 0.25 0.09
CA VAL A 121 -5.84 -0.95 -0.78
C VAL A 121 -6.54 -2.10 -0.05
N ALA A 122 -6.20 -2.36 1.22
CA ALA A 122 -6.85 -3.38 2.02
C ALA A 122 -8.36 -3.14 2.11
N TYR A 123 -8.76 -1.91 2.40
CA TYR A 123 -10.17 -1.56 2.55
C TYR A 123 -10.90 -1.58 1.21
N VAL A 124 -10.38 -0.89 0.19
CA VAL A 124 -11.06 -0.73 -1.10
C VAL A 124 -11.11 -2.07 -1.85
N LEU A 125 -9.99 -2.76 -2.01
CA LEU A 125 -9.96 -4.03 -2.75
C LEU A 125 -10.47 -5.19 -1.89
N GLY A 126 -9.97 -5.32 -0.66
CA GLY A 126 -10.23 -6.48 0.16
C GLY A 126 -11.61 -6.48 0.79
N LYS A 127 -12.16 -5.34 1.16
CA LYS A 127 -13.42 -5.29 1.91
C LYS A 127 -14.61 -4.75 1.12
N TRP A 128 -14.36 -3.99 0.09
CA TRP A 128 -15.44 -3.38 -0.70
C TRP A 128 -15.50 -3.91 -2.14
N LEU A 129 -14.47 -3.73 -2.95
CA LEU A 129 -14.53 -4.00 -4.39
C LEU A 129 -14.68 -5.49 -4.72
N LEU A 130 -13.80 -6.36 -4.17
CA LEU A 130 -13.84 -7.80 -4.48
C LEU A 130 -15.13 -8.49 -3.99
N PRO A 131 -15.64 -8.22 -2.78
CA PRO A 131 -16.93 -8.74 -2.35
C PRO A 131 -18.09 -8.23 -3.21
N SER A 132 -18.14 -6.92 -3.51
CA SER A 132 -19.17 -6.32 -4.36
C SER A 132 -19.19 -6.92 -5.76
N MET A 133 -18.04 -7.10 -6.39
CA MET A 133 -17.93 -7.77 -7.70
C MET A 133 -18.40 -9.23 -7.64
N ALA A 134 -18.12 -9.93 -6.54
CA ALA A 134 -18.57 -11.30 -6.36
C ALA A 134 -20.10 -11.39 -6.25
N GLU A 135 -20.74 -10.42 -5.59
CA GLU A 135 -22.20 -10.33 -5.46
C GLU A 135 -22.87 -9.96 -6.78
N GLN A 136 -22.33 -8.96 -7.50
CA GLN A 136 -22.84 -8.59 -8.83
C GLN A 136 -22.83 -9.77 -9.81
N ILE A 137 -21.71 -10.52 -9.85
CA ILE A 137 -21.62 -11.70 -10.73
C ILE A 137 -22.67 -12.76 -10.38
N LEU A 138 -23.03 -12.92 -9.11
CA LEU A 138 -24.09 -13.84 -8.70
C LEU A 138 -25.47 -13.33 -9.10
N GLN A 139 -25.72 -12.05 -8.93
CA GLN A 139 -26.99 -11.43 -9.31
C GLN A 139 -27.21 -11.49 -10.81
N ASP A 140 -26.21 -11.15 -11.62
CA ASP A 140 -26.25 -11.27 -13.08
C ASP A 140 -26.53 -12.73 -13.52
N ASN A 141 -26.04 -13.72 -12.78
CA ASN A 141 -26.30 -15.13 -13.06
C ASN A 141 -27.76 -15.52 -12.72
N GLU A 142 -28.31 -15.04 -11.62
CA GLU A 142 -29.70 -15.30 -11.25
C GLU A 142 -30.65 -14.67 -12.26
N ASP A 143 -30.37 -13.45 -12.71
CA ASP A 143 -31.17 -12.77 -13.72
C ASP A 143 -31.15 -13.51 -15.07
N MET A 144 -29.99 -14.04 -15.50
CA MET A 144 -29.90 -14.87 -16.72
C MET A 144 -30.71 -16.15 -16.61
N VAL A 145 -30.70 -16.84 -15.49
CA VAL A 145 -31.47 -18.03 -15.25
C VAL A 145 -32.96 -17.74 -15.33
N ASN A 146 -33.41 -16.66 -14.67
CA ASN A 146 -34.83 -16.27 -14.68
C ASN A 146 -35.30 -15.91 -16.09
N LEU A 147 -34.50 -15.20 -16.89
CA LEU A 147 -34.83 -14.89 -18.28
C LEU A 147 -34.95 -16.16 -19.14
N THR A 148 -34.06 -17.13 -18.95
CA THR A 148 -34.10 -18.39 -19.72
C THR A 148 -35.33 -19.20 -19.38
N ILE A 149 -35.78 -19.20 -18.13
CA ILE A 149 -37.02 -19.90 -17.71
C ILE A 149 -38.26 -19.23 -18.31
N LEU A 150 -38.29 -17.89 -18.37
CA LEU A 150 -39.40 -17.16 -19.00
C LEU A 150 -39.48 -17.42 -20.50
N GLU A 151 -38.36 -17.43 -21.21
CA GLU A 151 -38.33 -17.76 -22.67
C GLU A 151 -38.78 -19.19 -22.97
N ASP A 152 -38.52 -20.16 -22.09
CA ASP A 152 -38.99 -21.52 -22.27
C ASP A 152 -40.51 -21.66 -21.98
N HIS A 153 -41.05 -20.85 -21.07
CA HIS A 153 -42.49 -20.83 -20.83
C HIS A 153 -43.28 -20.26 -22.02
N ASP A 154 -42.79 -19.18 -22.64
CA ASP A 154 -43.43 -18.55 -23.79
C ASP A 154 -43.40 -19.41 -25.06
N LYS A 155 -42.58 -20.46 -25.13
CA LYS A 155 -42.51 -21.39 -26.26
C LYS A 155 -43.44 -22.59 -26.13
N VAL A 156 -44.06 -22.78 -24.98
CA VAL A 156 -44.92 -23.91 -24.67
C VAL A 156 -46.42 -23.56 -24.79
N GLU A 157 -46.77 -22.28 -24.88
CA GLU A 157 -48.08 -21.76 -25.24
C GLU A 157 -48.21 -21.57 -26.76
#